data_77e74639de6b59618a001527b0a3b82d
#
_entry.id   77e74639de6b59618a001527b0a3b82d
#
_cell.length_a   1.000
_cell.length_b   1.000
_cell.length_c   1.000
_cell.angle_alpha   90.00
_cell.angle_beta   90.00
_cell.angle_gamma   90.00
#
_symmetry.space_group_name_H-M   'P 1'
#
loop_
_entity.id
_entity.type
_entity.pdbx_description
1 polymer ?
#
loop_
_entity_poly.entity_id
_entity_poly.type
_entity_poly.pdbx_seq_one_letter_code
_entity_poly.pdbx_strand_id
1 'polypeptide(L)'
;MINYKFHLDNGIAYFRSGRFKEAIECIDKSLEMKNDWAIPYFYRAACYHSMEEYDEAMMDYSKAINIDPNMTDAYYNRAKIILTRKDIENTKIENAIKDLEKAIELDPVFQDAYYAMAAAYKKLGDYHKTLECLEKLLQIEPQHIYGRALKKLILQKYII
;
A
#
# COMPACT_ATOMS: atom_id res chain seq x y z
N MET A 1 29.68 14.46 -11.17
CA MET A 1 29.30 15.15 -9.92
C MET A 1 28.28 14.26 -9.18
N ILE A 2 28.60 13.83 -7.97
CA ILE A 2 27.67 13.05 -7.12
C ILE A 2 26.57 14.01 -6.70
N ASN A 3 25.31 13.66 -6.98
CA ASN A 3 24.14 14.48 -6.66
C ASN A 3 23.04 13.62 -6.00
N TYR A 4 21.96 14.26 -5.55
CA TYR A 4 20.86 13.57 -4.87
C TYR A 4 20.26 12.42 -5.70
N LYS A 5 20.21 12.53 -7.04
CA LYS A 5 19.72 11.47 -7.94
C LYS A 5 20.61 10.24 -7.89
N PHE A 6 21.94 10.42 -7.94
CA PHE A 6 22.89 9.31 -7.83
C PHE A 6 22.68 8.51 -6.53
N HIS A 7 22.51 9.20 -5.42
CA HIS A 7 22.24 8.52 -4.14
C HIS A 7 20.90 7.80 -4.14
N LEU A 8 19.84 8.40 -4.72
CA LEU A 8 18.56 7.74 -4.84
C LEU A 8 18.62 6.50 -5.73
N ASP A 9 19.26 6.59 -6.90
CA ASP A 9 19.38 5.47 -7.84
C ASP A 9 20.10 4.27 -7.19
N ASN A 10 21.17 4.53 -6.43
CA ASN A 10 21.83 3.51 -5.62
C ASN A 10 20.91 2.93 -4.53
N GLY A 11 20.15 3.78 -3.83
CA GLY A 11 19.17 3.34 -2.84
C GLY A 11 18.12 2.43 -3.44
N ILE A 12 17.58 2.78 -4.61
CA ILE A 12 16.61 1.94 -5.34
C ILE A 12 17.24 0.62 -5.78
N ALA A 13 18.50 0.61 -6.22
CA ALA A 13 19.21 -0.60 -6.59
C ALA A 13 19.40 -1.53 -5.37
N TYR A 14 19.78 -0.99 -4.22
CA TYR A 14 19.86 -1.74 -2.97
C TYR A 14 18.50 -2.27 -2.52
N PHE A 15 17.45 -1.46 -2.59
CA PHE A 15 16.07 -1.91 -2.29
C PHE A 15 15.68 -3.11 -3.15
N ARG A 16 15.90 -3.05 -4.47
CA ARG A 16 15.59 -4.14 -5.41
C ARG A 16 16.38 -5.43 -5.12
N SER A 17 17.56 -5.31 -4.53
CA SER A 17 18.38 -6.46 -4.10
C SER A 17 18.10 -6.95 -2.68
N GLY A 18 17.09 -6.39 -2.00
CA GLY A 18 16.72 -6.75 -0.63
C GLY A 18 17.65 -6.21 0.46
N ARG A 19 18.56 -5.31 0.10
CA ARG A 19 19.54 -4.69 1.01
C ARG A 19 18.95 -3.41 1.59
N PHE A 20 17.95 -3.56 2.46
CA PHE A 20 17.11 -2.43 2.90
C PHE A 20 17.87 -1.41 3.76
N LYS A 21 18.82 -1.83 4.60
CA LYS A 21 19.61 -0.90 5.43
C LYS A 21 20.50 -0.02 4.56
N GLU A 22 21.20 -0.60 3.61
CA GLU A 22 22.07 0.14 2.68
C GLU A 22 21.23 1.02 1.73
N ALA A 23 20.03 0.57 1.39
CA ALA A 23 19.08 1.39 0.64
C ALA A 23 18.71 2.66 1.42
N ILE A 24 18.36 2.53 2.70
CA ILE A 24 18.02 3.66 3.58
C ILE A 24 19.19 4.63 3.69
N GLU A 25 20.42 4.15 3.94
CA GLU A 25 21.62 5.01 4.01
C GLU A 25 21.82 5.84 2.74
N CYS A 26 21.63 5.25 1.58
CA CYS A 26 21.72 5.96 0.30
C CYS A 26 20.58 6.96 0.11
N ILE A 27 19.34 6.57 0.46
CA ILE A 27 18.17 7.44 0.35
C ILE A 27 18.29 8.64 1.30
N ASP A 28 18.79 8.43 2.52
CA ASP A 28 19.03 9.51 3.49
C ASP A 28 20.00 10.55 2.94
N LYS A 29 21.10 10.13 2.34
CA LYS A 29 22.04 11.04 1.64
C LYS A 29 21.37 11.82 0.49
N SER A 30 20.42 11.20 -0.21
CA SER A 30 19.62 11.90 -1.22
C SER A 30 18.73 12.97 -0.59
N LEU A 31 18.05 12.63 0.52
CA LEU A 31 17.16 13.53 1.24
C LEU A 31 17.86 14.68 1.96
N GLU A 32 19.09 14.48 2.45
CA GLU A 32 19.94 15.55 2.98
C GLU A 32 20.25 16.62 1.91
N MET A 33 20.38 16.21 0.65
CA MET A 33 20.65 17.12 -0.47
C MET A 33 19.36 17.72 -1.05
N LYS A 34 18.24 16.98 -1.03
CA LYS A 34 16.94 17.40 -1.57
C LYS A 34 15.81 16.65 -0.88
N ASN A 35 14.98 17.36 -0.12
CA ASN A 35 13.92 16.79 0.72
C ASN A 35 12.49 17.18 0.32
N ASP A 36 12.31 17.88 -0.80
CA ASP A 36 11.03 18.31 -1.37
C ASP A 36 10.52 17.41 -2.49
N TRP A 37 10.96 16.16 -2.52
CA TRP A 37 10.68 15.18 -3.56
C TRP A 37 10.07 13.90 -2.96
N ALA A 38 8.93 13.43 -3.49
CA ALA A 38 8.16 12.32 -2.93
C ALA A 38 8.85 10.95 -3.05
N ILE A 39 9.57 10.70 -4.16
CA ILE A 39 10.13 9.39 -4.49
C ILE A 39 11.09 8.82 -3.44
N PRO A 40 12.05 9.58 -2.86
CA PRO A 40 12.91 9.06 -1.81
C PRO A 40 12.13 8.59 -0.58
N TYR A 41 11.14 9.37 -0.13
CA TYR A 41 10.29 8.99 0.99
C TYR A 41 9.52 7.70 0.71
N PHE A 42 8.97 7.55 -0.50
CA PHE A 42 8.28 6.32 -0.91
C PHE A 42 9.19 5.09 -0.81
N TYR A 43 10.41 5.16 -1.37
CA TYR A 43 11.33 4.02 -1.33
C TYR A 43 11.87 3.74 0.07
N ARG A 44 12.10 4.77 0.89
CA ARG A 44 12.51 4.58 2.29
C ARG A 44 11.37 3.95 3.10
N ALA A 45 10.13 4.37 2.90
CA ALA A 45 8.95 3.73 3.46
C ALA A 45 8.85 2.25 3.06
N ALA A 46 9.11 1.93 1.80
CA ALA A 46 9.09 0.55 1.32
C ALA A 46 10.21 -0.31 1.96
N CYS A 47 11.38 0.27 2.23
CA CYS A 47 12.44 -0.39 3.00
C CYS A 47 11.98 -0.67 4.44
N TYR A 48 11.48 0.33 5.13
CA TYR A 48 10.95 0.18 6.50
C TYR A 48 9.82 -0.84 6.56
N HIS A 49 8.88 -0.81 5.60
CA HIS A 49 7.81 -1.80 5.50
C HIS A 49 8.35 -3.22 5.35
N SER A 50 9.38 -3.42 4.51
CA SER A 50 10.02 -4.73 4.31
C SER A 50 10.80 -5.22 5.53
N MET A 51 11.21 -4.32 6.41
CA MET A 51 11.85 -4.60 7.70
C MET A 51 10.84 -4.70 8.86
N GLU A 52 9.54 -4.60 8.58
CA GLU A 52 8.45 -4.58 9.56
C GLU A 52 8.49 -3.38 10.52
N GLU A 53 9.23 -2.33 10.19
CA GLU A 53 9.28 -1.05 10.88
C GLU A 53 8.10 -0.18 10.41
N TYR A 54 6.89 -0.55 10.86
CA TYR A 54 5.63 -0.04 10.29
C TYR A 54 5.35 1.42 10.62
N ASP A 55 5.79 1.92 11.75
CA ASP A 55 5.54 3.30 12.16
C ASP A 55 6.39 4.26 11.31
N GLU A 56 7.65 3.95 11.07
CA GLU A 56 8.55 4.67 10.17
C GLU A 56 8.03 4.64 8.73
N ALA A 57 7.59 3.46 8.27
CA ALA A 57 7.00 3.32 6.94
C ALA A 57 5.76 4.20 6.76
N MET A 58 4.85 4.23 7.75
CA MET A 58 3.64 5.05 7.74
C MET A 58 3.95 6.54 7.67
N MET A 59 4.97 7.00 8.41
CA MET A 59 5.42 8.40 8.38
C MET A 59 5.93 8.79 7.00
N ASP A 60 6.78 7.97 6.40
CA ASP A 60 7.39 8.24 5.11
C ASP A 60 6.39 8.13 3.95
N TYR A 61 5.47 7.14 3.95
CA TYR A 61 4.38 7.12 2.97
C TYR A 61 3.49 8.36 3.09
N SER A 62 3.18 8.81 4.30
CA SER A 62 2.40 10.04 4.51
C SER A 62 3.14 11.27 4.00
N LYS A 63 4.45 11.33 4.20
CA LYS A 63 5.28 12.41 3.67
C LYS A 63 5.31 12.41 2.14
N ALA A 64 5.47 11.23 1.53
CA ALA A 64 5.43 11.08 0.08
C ALA A 64 4.10 11.55 -0.51
N ILE A 65 2.97 11.13 0.07
CA ILE A 65 1.61 11.52 -0.34
C ILE A 65 1.39 13.04 -0.19
N ASN A 66 1.90 13.65 0.87
CA ASN A 66 1.78 15.10 1.07
C ASN A 66 2.56 15.91 0.02
N ILE A 67 3.67 15.37 -0.49
CA ILE A 67 4.47 16.02 -1.54
C ILE A 67 3.85 15.75 -2.92
N ASP A 68 3.44 14.51 -3.19
CA ASP A 68 2.79 14.10 -4.44
C ASP A 68 1.51 13.30 -4.14
N PRO A 69 0.33 13.95 -4.18
CA PRO A 69 -0.96 13.29 -3.94
C PRO A 69 -1.39 12.28 -5.02
N ASN A 70 -0.61 12.10 -6.08
CA ASN A 70 -0.93 11.15 -7.16
C ASN A 70 -0.15 9.83 -7.05
N MET A 71 0.51 9.57 -5.93
CA MET A 71 1.26 8.34 -5.71
C MET A 71 0.33 7.17 -5.32
N THR A 72 -0.26 6.50 -6.29
CA THR A 72 -1.18 5.36 -6.12
C THR A 72 -0.62 4.29 -5.17
N ASP A 73 0.62 3.86 -5.41
CA ASP A 73 1.28 2.83 -4.60
C ASP A 73 1.51 3.24 -3.14
N ALA A 74 1.70 4.53 -2.87
CA ALA A 74 1.90 5.03 -1.51
C ALA A 74 0.61 4.91 -0.67
N TYR A 75 -0.55 5.24 -1.25
CA TYR A 75 -1.84 5.03 -0.61
C TYR A 75 -2.10 3.54 -0.35
N TYR A 76 -1.92 2.71 -1.37
CA TYR A 76 -2.10 1.25 -1.24
C TYR A 76 -1.21 0.65 -0.16
N ASN A 77 0.08 0.96 -0.16
CA ASN A 77 1.04 0.42 0.80
C ASN A 77 0.76 0.91 2.22
N ARG A 78 0.36 2.17 2.40
CA ARG A 78 -0.03 2.71 3.71
C ARG A 78 -1.28 1.99 4.25
N ALA A 79 -2.30 1.79 3.43
CA ALA A 79 -3.48 1.02 3.79
C ALA A 79 -3.12 -0.43 4.15
N LYS A 80 -2.26 -1.06 3.38
CA LYS A 80 -1.81 -2.44 3.61
C LYS A 80 -1.15 -2.61 4.97
N ILE A 81 -0.27 -1.70 5.39
CA ILE A 81 0.33 -1.72 6.73
C ILE A 81 -0.75 -1.71 7.81
N ILE A 82 -1.75 -0.84 7.68
CA ILE A 82 -2.85 -0.76 8.62
C ILE A 82 -3.58 -2.10 8.69
N LEU A 83 -3.90 -2.70 7.56
CA LEU A 83 -4.69 -3.93 7.47
C LEU A 83 -3.94 -5.21 7.90
N THR A 84 -2.61 -5.21 7.98
CA THR A 84 -1.82 -6.36 8.46
C THR A 84 -1.92 -6.57 9.97
N ARG A 85 -2.28 -5.55 10.73
CA ARG A 85 -2.41 -5.63 12.20
C ARG A 85 -3.62 -6.50 12.56
N LYS A 86 -3.46 -7.40 13.55
CA LYS A 86 -4.52 -8.35 13.95
C LYS A 86 -5.60 -7.65 14.78
N ASP A 87 -5.20 -6.86 15.76
CA ASP A 87 -6.09 -6.18 16.71
C ASP A 87 -6.20 -4.70 16.30
N ILE A 88 -6.96 -4.46 15.22
CA ILE A 88 -7.10 -3.13 14.66
C ILE A 88 -8.49 -2.57 14.95
N GLU A 89 -8.53 -1.33 15.42
CA GLU A 89 -9.78 -0.59 15.61
C GLU A 89 -10.47 -0.32 14.27
N ASN A 90 -11.81 -0.36 14.27
CA ASN A 90 -12.62 -0.12 13.07
C ASN A 90 -12.30 1.23 12.41
N THR A 91 -12.07 2.28 13.20
CA THR A 91 -11.68 3.62 12.70
C THR A 91 -10.40 3.60 11.87
N LYS A 92 -9.43 2.76 12.22
CA LYS A 92 -8.19 2.59 11.44
C LYS A 92 -8.46 1.82 10.15
N ILE A 93 -9.34 0.82 10.18
CA ILE A 93 -9.77 0.10 8.96
C ILE A 93 -10.47 1.06 7.99
N GLU A 94 -11.34 1.93 8.49
CA GLU A 94 -12.00 2.97 7.68
C GLU A 94 -11.00 3.94 7.05
N ASN A 95 -9.93 4.32 7.76
CA ASN A 95 -8.87 5.15 7.19
C ASN A 95 -8.09 4.40 6.09
N ALA A 96 -7.84 3.10 6.28
CA ALA A 96 -7.23 2.28 5.22
C ALA A 96 -8.14 2.18 3.98
N ILE A 97 -9.47 2.08 4.18
CA ILE A 97 -10.43 2.09 3.06
C ILE A 97 -10.35 3.40 2.28
N LYS A 98 -10.27 4.56 2.94
CA LYS A 98 -10.11 5.86 2.26
C LYS A 98 -8.83 5.93 1.41
N ASP A 99 -7.73 5.38 1.92
CA ASP A 99 -6.50 5.28 1.14
C ASP A 99 -6.68 4.37 -0.09
N LEU A 100 -7.37 3.23 0.06
CA LEU A 100 -7.65 2.32 -1.06
C LEU A 100 -8.62 2.93 -2.08
N GLU A 101 -9.63 3.67 -1.63
CA GLU A 101 -10.52 4.44 -2.51
C GLU A 101 -9.71 5.44 -3.33
N LYS A 102 -8.75 6.15 -2.71
CA LYS A 102 -7.88 7.08 -3.42
C LYS A 102 -6.97 6.37 -4.42
N ALA A 103 -6.41 5.23 -4.06
CA ALA A 103 -5.62 4.41 -4.97
C ALA A 103 -6.44 3.96 -6.20
N ILE A 104 -7.70 3.54 -6.00
CA ILE A 104 -8.62 3.14 -7.08
C ILE A 104 -9.08 4.34 -7.91
N GLU A 105 -9.27 5.51 -7.31
CA GLU A 105 -9.55 6.75 -8.06
C GLU A 105 -8.41 7.09 -9.03
N LEU A 106 -7.16 6.93 -8.58
CA LEU A 106 -5.96 7.20 -9.38
C LEU A 106 -5.68 6.11 -10.42
N ASP A 107 -5.96 4.85 -10.09
CA ASP A 107 -5.83 3.69 -10.98
C ASP A 107 -7.07 2.78 -10.87
N PRO A 108 -8.09 2.97 -11.73
CA PRO A 108 -9.33 2.21 -11.69
C PRO A 108 -9.21 0.72 -12.00
N VAL A 109 -8.05 0.25 -12.45
CA VAL A 109 -7.79 -1.17 -12.74
C VAL A 109 -6.80 -1.80 -11.75
N PHE A 110 -6.52 -1.14 -10.64
CA PHE A 110 -5.60 -1.62 -9.61
C PHE A 110 -6.20 -2.78 -8.81
N GLN A 111 -5.97 -3.99 -9.26
CA GLN A 111 -6.55 -5.23 -8.74
C GLN A 111 -6.26 -5.45 -7.25
N ASP A 112 -5.01 -5.23 -6.83
CA ASP A 112 -4.59 -5.41 -5.44
C ASP A 112 -5.33 -4.48 -4.48
N ALA A 113 -5.67 -3.26 -4.90
CA ALA A 113 -6.43 -2.32 -4.09
C ALA A 113 -7.88 -2.79 -3.90
N TYR A 114 -8.54 -3.33 -4.93
CA TYR A 114 -9.87 -3.93 -4.79
C TYR A 114 -9.86 -5.14 -3.84
N TYR A 115 -8.86 -6.00 -3.94
CA TYR A 115 -8.73 -7.15 -3.04
C TYR A 115 -8.50 -6.71 -1.60
N ALA A 116 -7.60 -5.73 -1.37
CA ALA A 116 -7.34 -5.18 -0.05
C ALA A 116 -8.59 -4.51 0.55
N MET A 117 -9.37 -3.79 -0.28
CA MET A 117 -10.62 -3.16 0.15
C MET A 117 -11.68 -4.20 0.51
N ALA A 118 -11.80 -5.30 -0.26
CA ALA A 118 -12.66 -6.43 0.11
C ALA A 118 -12.26 -7.06 1.45
N ALA A 119 -10.95 -7.22 1.70
CA ALA A 119 -10.44 -7.71 2.98
C ALA A 119 -10.73 -6.74 4.14
N ALA A 120 -10.66 -5.44 3.91
CA ALA A 120 -10.99 -4.41 4.89
C ALA A 120 -12.48 -4.45 5.27
N TYR A 121 -13.39 -4.47 4.29
CA TYR A 121 -14.83 -4.60 4.56
C TYR A 121 -15.20 -5.93 5.24
N LYS A 122 -14.53 -7.03 4.86
CA LYS A 122 -14.69 -8.30 5.58
C LYS A 122 -14.32 -8.18 7.07
N LYS A 123 -13.23 -7.47 7.40
CA LYS A 123 -12.85 -7.23 8.80
C LYS A 123 -13.89 -6.41 9.55
N LEU A 124 -14.57 -5.47 8.89
CA LEU A 124 -15.69 -4.71 9.46
C LEU A 124 -17.01 -5.51 9.54
N GLY A 125 -17.08 -6.72 8.95
CA GLY A 125 -18.29 -7.51 8.87
C GLY A 125 -19.27 -7.05 7.79
N ASP A 126 -18.90 -6.09 6.95
CA ASP A 126 -19.70 -5.63 5.81
C ASP A 126 -19.51 -6.56 4.60
N TYR A 127 -20.21 -7.68 4.63
CA TYR A 127 -20.08 -8.71 3.60
C TYR A 127 -20.67 -8.29 2.25
N HIS A 128 -21.64 -7.37 2.24
CA HIS A 128 -22.18 -6.81 0.98
C HIS A 128 -21.14 -6.02 0.23
N LYS A 129 -20.49 -5.05 0.91
CA LYS A 129 -19.39 -4.28 0.30
C LYS A 129 -18.19 -5.16 -0.03
N THR A 130 -17.93 -6.20 0.77
CA THR A 130 -16.90 -7.20 0.43
C THR A 130 -17.18 -7.81 -0.93
N LEU A 131 -18.42 -8.24 -1.20
CA LEU A 131 -18.81 -8.83 -2.49
C LEU A 131 -18.74 -7.83 -3.64
N GLU A 132 -19.17 -6.58 -3.44
CA GLU A 132 -19.08 -5.52 -4.45
C GLU A 132 -17.63 -5.30 -4.91
N CYS A 133 -16.69 -5.22 -3.95
CA CYS A 133 -15.27 -5.09 -4.27
C CYS A 133 -14.73 -6.31 -5.03
N LEU A 134 -15.13 -7.52 -4.63
CA LEU A 134 -14.71 -8.75 -5.31
C LEU A 134 -15.31 -8.88 -6.71
N GLU A 135 -16.52 -8.38 -6.94
CA GLU A 135 -17.12 -8.31 -8.27
C GLU A 135 -16.36 -7.39 -9.19
N LYS A 136 -15.97 -6.19 -8.71
CA LYS A 136 -15.11 -5.27 -9.47
C LYS A 136 -13.77 -5.90 -9.80
N LEU A 137 -13.11 -6.51 -8.81
CA LEU A 137 -11.87 -7.23 -9.00
C LEU A 137 -12.00 -8.30 -10.11
N LEU A 138 -13.04 -9.13 -10.05
CA LEU A 138 -13.25 -10.23 -11.00
C LEU A 138 -13.75 -9.77 -12.38
N GLN A 139 -14.26 -8.54 -12.51
CA GLN A 139 -14.47 -7.91 -13.82
C GLN A 139 -13.15 -7.52 -14.47
N ILE A 140 -12.16 -7.07 -13.68
CA ILE A 140 -10.82 -6.71 -14.17
C ILE A 140 -10.00 -7.97 -14.43
N GLU A 141 -9.97 -8.90 -13.47
CA GLU A 141 -9.24 -10.17 -13.55
C GLU A 141 -10.13 -11.36 -13.20
N PRO A 142 -10.83 -11.97 -14.18
CA PRO A 142 -11.75 -13.08 -13.92
C PRO A 142 -11.11 -14.31 -13.27
N GLN A 143 -9.79 -14.50 -13.45
CA GLN A 143 -9.04 -15.65 -12.92
C GLN A 143 -8.32 -15.36 -11.61
N HIS A 144 -8.58 -14.23 -10.95
CA HIS A 144 -7.95 -13.88 -9.69
C HIS A 144 -8.29 -14.92 -8.60
N ILE A 145 -7.32 -15.78 -8.26
CA ILE A 145 -7.52 -16.98 -7.44
C ILE A 145 -8.06 -16.63 -6.05
N TYR A 146 -7.43 -15.69 -5.36
CA TYR A 146 -7.82 -15.30 -3.99
C TYR A 146 -9.17 -14.58 -3.97
N GLY A 147 -9.47 -13.76 -4.98
CA GLY A 147 -10.77 -13.09 -5.12
C GLY A 147 -11.92 -14.07 -5.28
N ARG A 148 -11.75 -15.08 -6.15
CA ARG A 148 -12.74 -16.15 -6.35
C ARG A 148 -12.94 -16.97 -5.08
N ALA A 149 -11.85 -17.35 -4.40
CA ALA A 149 -11.91 -18.12 -3.16
C ALA A 149 -12.64 -17.35 -2.05
N LEU A 150 -12.30 -16.05 -1.88
CA LEU A 150 -12.94 -15.20 -0.88
C LEU A 150 -14.42 -14.98 -1.21
N LYS A 151 -14.79 -14.71 -2.47
CA LYS A 151 -16.19 -14.58 -2.90
C LYS A 151 -16.99 -15.83 -2.56
N LYS A 152 -16.47 -17.01 -2.89
CA LYS A 152 -17.12 -18.28 -2.55
C LYS A 152 -17.32 -18.46 -1.05
N LEU A 153 -16.30 -18.16 -0.25
CA LEU A 153 -16.38 -18.24 1.21
C LEU A 153 -17.46 -17.32 1.79
N ILE A 154 -17.53 -16.07 1.32
CA ILE A 154 -18.51 -15.09 1.81
C ILE A 154 -19.94 -15.54 1.48
N LEU A 155 -20.18 -15.96 0.23
CA LEU A 155 -21.50 -16.45 -0.20
C LEU A 155 -21.96 -17.67 0.60
N GLN A 156 -21.04 -18.62 0.87
CA GLN A 156 -21.40 -19.85 1.60
C GLN A 156 -21.62 -19.65 3.09
N LYS A 157 -20.94 -18.71 3.72
CA LYS A 157 -20.91 -18.62 5.19
C LYS A 157 -21.74 -17.48 5.76
N TYR A 158 -21.94 -16.39 5.01
CA TYR A 158 -22.49 -15.15 5.55
C TYR A 158 -23.68 -14.60 4.77
N ILE A 159 -23.98 -15.13 3.57
CA ILE A 159 -25.11 -14.72 2.76
C ILE A 159 -25.90 -16.00 2.43
N ILE A 160 -26.87 -16.29 3.26
CA ILE A 160 -27.84 -17.40 3.08
C ILE A 160 -29.18 -16.78 2.69
#